data_ba2c09ff8f222b684ce11356e3d30598
#
_entry.id   ba2c09ff8f222b684ce11356e3d30598
#
_cell.length_a   1.000
_cell.length_b   1.000
_cell.length_c   1.000
_cell.angle_alpha   90.00
_cell.angle_beta   90.00
_cell.angle_gamma   90.00
#
_symmetry.space_group_name_H-M   'P 1'
#
loop_
_entity.id
_entity.type
_entity.pdbx_description
1 polymer ?
#
loop_
_entity_poly.entity_id
_entity_poly.type
_entity_poly.pdbx_seq_one_letter_code
_entity_poly.pdbx_strand_id
1 'polypeptide(L)'
;KHTDWDLGIHQALNSEWTDFRWGSVSGRDKVPSLYDAQGYLPLETAAVAQNAKMSDVEYELRAQIDRAKAAGIHLTHLDTHMAALMQSPDLFKVYAKMGHDYGLPILLERTGTHGLPPGIDLPADEVLVQNVVSMEPGVDAKGWFDWYKKALTPLAPGVYQLIVHLAYDDDEMRGATWDHPDWGAAWRQQDFNLVKSAEFRQFLKEQGFVLVTWKELAKALPK
;
A
#
# COMPACT_ATOMS: atom_id res chain seq x y z
N LYS A 1 -10.70 -17.24 -10.30
CA LYS A 1 -10.33 -18.63 -9.94
C LYS A 1 -9.89 -18.79 -8.49
N HIS A 2 -9.56 -17.72 -7.80
CA HIS A 2 -9.04 -17.69 -6.42
C HIS A 2 -9.87 -16.71 -5.57
N THR A 3 -11.16 -17.01 -5.41
CA THR A 3 -12.10 -16.17 -4.65
C THR A 3 -11.84 -16.21 -3.13
N ASP A 4 -11.01 -17.14 -2.70
CA ASP A 4 -10.54 -17.31 -1.32
C ASP A 4 -9.37 -16.38 -0.96
N TRP A 5 -8.67 -15.82 -1.95
CA TRP A 5 -7.55 -14.91 -1.70
C TRP A 5 -8.01 -13.58 -1.09
N ASP A 6 -7.16 -13.02 -0.25
CA ASP A 6 -7.32 -11.69 0.34
C ASP A 6 -6.58 -10.69 -0.54
N LEU A 7 -7.32 -10.02 -1.43
CA LEU A 7 -6.76 -9.15 -2.45
C LEU A 7 -7.27 -7.72 -2.27
N GLY A 8 -6.39 -6.79 -1.94
CA GLY A 8 -6.67 -5.37 -1.96
C GLY A 8 -6.30 -4.72 -3.28
N ILE A 9 -6.65 -3.45 -3.44
CA ILE A 9 -6.13 -2.61 -4.50
C ILE A 9 -5.24 -1.52 -3.94
N HIS A 10 -3.98 -1.51 -4.40
CA HIS A 10 -2.96 -0.51 -4.07
C HIS A 10 -3.15 0.70 -4.97
N GLN A 11 -3.92 1.70 -4.50
CA GLN A 11 -4.29 2.88 -5.27
C GLN A 11 -3.08 3.81 -5.47
N ALA A 12 -2.70 4.03 -6.71
CA ALA A 12 -1.53 4.80 -7.08
C ALA A 12 -1.90 6.10 -7.81
N LEU A 13 -1.36 7.23 -7.33
CA LEU A 13 -1.49 8.54 -7.94
C LEU A 13 -0.14 9.17 -8.32
N ASN A 14 0.96 8.49 -8.03
CA ASN A 14 2.32 8.90 -8.38
C ASN A 14 3.07 7.75 -9.04
N SER A 15 4.17 8.07 -9.70
CA SER A 15 5.06 7.17 -10.45
C SER A 15 6.49 7.55 -10.12
N GLU A 16 7.02 7.04 -9.02
CA GLU A 16 8.27 7.49 -8.39
C GLU A 16 9.55 7.10 -9.15
N TRP A 17 9.46 6.14 -10.07
CA TRP A 17 10.62 5.62 -10.78
C TRP A 17 10.94 6.47 -12.01
N THR A 18 12.20 6.79 -12.22
CA THR A 18 12.60 7.74 -13.26
C THR A 18 12.48 7.18 -14.66
N ASP A 19 12.85 5.92 -14.85
CA ASP A 19 12.93 5.30 -16.18
C ASP A 19 11.80 4.30 -16.43
N PHE A 20 11.01 3.96 -15.43
CA PHE A 20 9.83 3.12 -15.55
C PHE A 20 8.58 3.87 -15.07
N ARG A 21 8.15 4.88 -15.88
CA ARG A 21 7.02 5.76 -15.58
C ARG A 21 5.70 5.19 -16.08
N TRP A 22 4.65 5.44 -15.32
CA TRP A 22 3.28 5.05 -15.70
C TRP A 22 2.29 6.22 -15.61
N GLY A 23 1.18 6.08 -16.32
CA GLY A 23 0.05 7.01 -16.29
C GLY A 23 -1.14 6.46 -15.51
N SER A 24 -2.25 7.19 -15.57
CA SER A 24 -3.52 6.77 -14.97
C SER A 24 -4.17 5.61 -15.72
N VAL A 25 -5.00 4.85 -15.03
CA VAL A 25 -5.86 3.81 -15.62
C VAL A 25 -6.96 4.41 -16.50
N SER A 26 -7.48 5.57 -16.10
CA SER A 26 -8.57 6.28 -16.79
C SER A 26 -8.15 7.02 -18.05
N GLY A 27 -6.85 7.29 -18.20
CA GLY A 27 -6.29 8.05 -19.32
C GLY A 27 -6.22 9.57 -19.07
N ARG A 28 -5.21 10.22 -19.70
CA ARG A 28 -4.85 11.62 -19.47
C ARG A 28 -5.98 12.60 -19.78
N ASP A 29 -6.80 12.33 -20.78
CA ASP A 29 -7.90 13.17 -21.20
C ASP A 29 -9.02 13.26 -20.14
N LYS A 30 -9.13 12.28 -19.27
CA LYS A 30 -10.13 12.23 -18.20
C LYS A 30 -9.64 12.88 -16.90
N VAL A 31 -8.34 12.80 -16.64
CA VAL A 31 -7.74 13.25 -15.37
C VAL A 31 -6.49 14.10 -15.61
N PRO A 32 -6.60 15.19 -16.38
CA PRO A 32 -5.44 15.98 -16.80
C PRO A 32 -4.64 16.58 -15.64
N SER A 33 -5.26 16.85 -14.48
CA SER A 33 -4.57 17.42 -13.33
C SER A 33 -3.67 16.43 -12.59
N LEU A 34 -3.74 15.14 -12.90
CA LEU A 34 -2.89 14.09 -12.31
C LEU A 34 -1.57 13.90 -13.07
N TYR A 35 -1.34 14.64 -14.14
CA TYR A 35 -0.19 14.45 -15.00
C TYR A 35 0.83 15.57 -14.85
N ASP A 36 2.08 15.19 -14.83
CA ASP A 36 3.22 16.11 -14.89
C ASP A 36 3.47 16.63 -16.32
N ALA A 37 4.45 17.51 -16.47
CA ALA A 37 4.83 18.08 -17.75
C ALA A 37 5.37 17.03 -18.75
N GLN A 38 5.84 15.90 -18.29
CA GLN A 38 6.38 14.81 -19.10
C GLN A 38 5.28 13.85 -19.56
N GLY A 39 4.06 13.95 -19.02
CA GLY A 39 2.93 13.12 -19.43
C GLY A 39 2.74 11.84 -18.66
N TYR A 40 3.22 11.78 -17.42
CA TYR A 40 3.07 10.67 -16.49
C TYR A 40 2.42 11.15 -15.18
N LEU A 41 2.03 10.23 -14.31
CA LEU A 41 1.75 10.56 -12.92
C LEU A 41 3.02 11.15 -12.27
N PRO A 42 2.92 12.13 -11.34
CA PRO A 42 4.08 12.78 -10.76
C PRO A 42 5.01 11.82 -10.01
N LEU A 43 6.28 12.15 -9.91
CA LEU A 43 7.25 11.37 -9.13
C LEU A 43 6.91 11.36 -7.65
N GLU A 44 6.57 12.53 -7.12
CA GLU A 44 6.43 12.77 -5.69
C GLU A 44 4.96 12.85 -5.26
N THR A 45 4.61 12.24 -4.13
CA THR A 45 3.27 12.34 -3.54
C THR A 45 2.89 13.77 -3.17
N ALA A 46 3.86 14.60 -2.78
CA ALA A 46 3.63 16.02 -2.53
C ALA A 46 3.12 16.79 -3.76
N ALA A 47 3.57 16.43 -4.96
CA ALA A 47 3.09 17.03 -6.19
C ALA A 47 1.61 16.65 -6.48
N VAL A 48 1.18 15.45 -6.09
CA VAL A 48 -0.23 15.05 -6.13
C VAL A 48 -1.05 16.00 -5.24
N ALA A 49 -0.64 16.18 -3.99
CA ALA A 49 -1.36 17.03 -3.04
C ALA A 49 -1.46 18.51 -3.48
N GLN A 50 -0.45 19.00 -4.20
CA GLN A 50 -0.39 20.38 -4.65
C GLN A 50 -1.19 20.65 -5.92
N ASN A 51 -1.26 19.70 -6.86
CA ASN A 51 -1.71 19.95 -8.22
C ASN A 51 -3.01 19.22 -8.58
N ALA A 52 -3.34 18.13 -7.91
CA ALA A 52 -4.47 17.30 -8.29
C ALA A 52 -5.82 17.97 -7.97
N LYS A 53 -6.74 17.94 -8.93
CA LYS A 53 -8.14 18.25 -8.67
C LYS A 53 -8.83 17.03 -8.07
N MET A 54 -9.59 17.22 -7.02
CA MET A 54 -10.26 16.12 -6.33
C MET A 54 -11.24 15.35 -7.20
N SER A 55 -11.86 16.02 -8.20
CA SER A 55 -12.67 15.35 -9.21
C SER A 55 -11.89 14.35 -10.06
N ASP A 56 -10.66 14.71 -10.44
CA ASP A 56 -9.79 13.84 -11.24
C ASP A 56 -9.25 12.68 -10.36
N VAL A 57 -8.92 12.98 -9.10
CA VAL A 57 -8.54 11.95 -8.11
C VAL A 57 -9.66 10.92 -7.96
N GLU A 58 -10.89 11.37 -7.67
CA GLU A 58 -12.04 10.47 -7.54
C GLU A 58 -12.27 9.64 -8.79
N TYR A 59 -12.19 10.27 -9.96
CA TYR A 59 -12.39 9.58 -11.24
C TYR A 59 -11.35 8.46 -11.45
N GLU A 60 -10.09 8.75 -11.18
CA GLU A 60 -9.00 7.78 -11.32
C GLU A 60 -9.11 6.63 -10.31
N LEU A 61 -9.35 6.93 -9.03
CA LEU A 61 -9.48 5.89 -8.01
C LEU A 61 -10.62 4.92 -8.30
N ARG A 62 -11.76 5.44 -8.79
CA ARG A 62 -12.87 4.60 -9.27
C ARG A 62 -12.45 3.74 -10.45
N ALA A 63 -11.74 4.32 -11.42
CA ALA A 63 -11.29 3.57 -12.59
C ALA A 63 -10.34 2.42 -12.21
N GLN A 64 -9.46 2.62 -11.23
CA GLN A 64 -8.57 1.57 -10.71
C GLN A 64 -9.37 0.44 -10.06
N ILE A 65 -10.33 0.76 -9.18
CA ILE A 65 -11.19 -0.23 -8.52
C ILE A 65 -12.04 -0.98 -9.54
N ASP A 66 -12.70 -0.26 -10.44
CA ASP A 66 -13.62 -0.84 -11.42
C ASP A 66 -12.88 -1.73 -12.41
N ARG A 67 -11.65 -1.36 -12.80
CA ARG A 67 -10.80 -2.20 -13.65
C ARG A 67 -10.44 -3.53 -12.97
N ALA A 68 -10.08 -3.50 -11.68
CA ALA A 68 -9.80 -4.71 -10.91
C ALA A 68 -11.05 -5.61 -10.82
N LYS A 69 -12.22 -5.03 -10.53
CA LYS A 69 -13.50 -5.74 -10.48
C LYS A 69 -13.89 -6.33 -11.84
N ALA A 70 -13.72 -5.57 -12.92
CA ALA A 70 -13.98 -6.03 -14.29
C ALA A 70 -13.06 -7.19 -14.71
N ALA A 71 -11.84 -7.26 -14.15
CA ALA A 71 -10.93 -8.38 -14.31
C ALA A 71 -11.31 -9.62 -13.46
N GLY A 72 -12.41 -9.55 -12.69
CA GLY A 72 -12.90 -10.63 -11.85
C GLY A 72 -12.18 -10.75 -10.50
N ILE A 73 -11.51 -9.70 -10.05
CA ILE A 73 -10.87 -9.65 -8.73
C ILE A 73 -11.91 -9.30 -7.67
N HIS A 74 -12.02 -10.13 -6.63
CA HIS A 74 -12.83 -9.87 -5.46
C HIS A 74 -11.99 -9.10 -4.44
N LEU A 75 -12.15 -7.79 -4.44
CA LEU A 75 -11.41 -6.90 -3.55
C LEU A 75 -11.86 -7.04 -2.10
N THR A 76 -10.94 -6.95 -1.17
CA THR A 76 -11.16 -7.09 0.27
C THR A 76 -10.83 -5.83 1.06
N HIS A 77 -10.02 -4.93 0.51
CA HIS A 77 -9.60 -3.67 1.12
C HIS A 77 -9.00 -2.72 0.08
N LEU A 78 -8.78 -1.49 0.49
CA LEU A 78 -8.03 -0.49 -0.24
C LEU A 78 -6.82 -0.07 0.58
N ASP A 79 -5.69 0.18 -0.09
CA ASP A 79 -4.56 0.90 0.48
C ASP A 79 -4.02 1.94 -0.52
N THR A 80 -3.01 2.72 -0.13
CA THR A 80 -2.53 3.85 -0.94
C THR A 80 -1.02 3.78 -1.13
N HIS A 81 -0.61 3.80 -2.41
CA HIS A 81 0.80 3.82 -2.80
C HIS A 81 1.52 5.03 -2.19
N MET A 82 2.64 4.77 -1.48
CA MET A 82 3.46 5.79 -0.82
C MET A 82 2.66 6.79 0.04
N ALA A 83 1.54 6.33 0.62
CA ALA A 83 0.64 7.18 1.41
C ALA A 83 0.18 8.47 0.67
N ALA A 84 0.09 8.45 -0.65
CA ALA A 84 -0.29 9.61 -1.45
C ALA A 84 -1.64 10.21 -1.04
N LEU A 85 -2.60 9.36 -0.70
CA LEU A 85 -3.94 9.78 -0.29
C LEU A 85 -4.02 10.31 1.16
N MET A 86 -2.92 10.21 1.92
CA MET A 86 -2.80 10.75 3.27
C MET A 86 -2.13 12.14 3.30
N GLN A 87 -1.68 12.67 2.15
CA GLN A 87 -0.93 13.92 2.05
C GLN A 87 -1.77 15.18 2.32
N SER A 88 -3.09 15.10 2.25
CA SER A 88 -3.98 16.23 2.59
C SER A 88 -5.36 15.75 3.05
N PRO A 89 -6.10 16.60 3.81
CA PRO A 89 -7.48 16.29 4.20
C PRO A 89 -8.41 16.01 3.02
N ASP A 90 -8.24 16.70 1.90
CA ASP A 90 -9.13 16.53 0.75
C ASP A 90 -8.83 15.23 -0.01
N LEU A 91 -7.56 14.84 -0.15
CA LEU A 91 -7.19 13.52 -0.68
C LEU A 91 -7.73 12.40 0.20
N PHE A 92 -7.58 12.54 1.52
CA PHE A 92 -8.12 11.56 2.47
C PHE A 92 -9.65 11.42 2.37
N LYS A 93 -10.38 12.53 2.24
CA LYS A 93 -11.85 12.48 2.05
C LYS A 93 -12.26 11.68 0.82
N VAL A 94 -11.51 11.82 -0.29
CA VAL A 94 -11.77 11.02 -1.50
C VAL A 94 -11.44 9.55 -1.25
N TYR A 95 -10.35 9.24 -0.55
CA TYR A 95 -9.98 7.87 -0.18
C TYR A 95 -11.04 7.19 0.70
N ALA A 96 -11.46 7.86 1.76
CA ALA A 96 -12.53 7.37 2.65
C ALA A 96 -13.84 7.18 1.88
N LYS A 97 -14.17 8.12 0.96
CA LYS A 97 -15.33 8.00 0.07
C LYS A 97 -15.25 6.74 -0.80
N MET A 98 -14.06 6.38 -1.31
CA MET A 98 -13.90 5.12 -2.07
C MET A 98 -14.17 3.90 -1.20
N GLY A 99 -13.64 3.86 0.01
CA GLY A 99 -13.94 2.79 0.97
C GLY A 99 -15.43 2.63 1.19
N HIS A 100 -16.11 3.72 1.52
CA HIS A 100 -17.56 3.75 1.75
C HIS A 100 -18.38 3.33 0.51
N ASP A 101 -18.11 3.93 -0.66
CA ASP A 101 -18.90 3.70 -1.88
C ASP A 101 -18.78 2.26 -2.40
N TYR A 102 -17.65 1.61 -2.16
CA TYR A 102 -17.39 0.22 -2.57
C TYR A 102 -17.59 -0.80 -1.44
N GLY A 103 -17.86 -0.36 -0.23
CA GLY A 103 -18.01 -1.22 0.95
C GLY A 103 -16.71 -1.96 1.30
N LEU A 104 -15.57 -1.31 1.14
CA LEU A 104 -14.24 -1.86 1.37
C LEU A 104 -13.54 -1.09 2.49
N PRO A 105 -13.00 -1.75 3.52
CA PRO A 105 -12.18 -1.10 4.52
C PRO A 105 -10.93 -0.49 3.87
N ILE A 106 -10.47 0.62 4.41
CA ILE A 106 -9.24 1.29 3.98
C ILE A 106 -8.12 1.10 5.01
N LEU A 107 -6.87 1.06 4.56
CA LEU A 107 -5.73 1.03 5.47
C LEU A 107 -5.57 2.39 6.13
N LEU A 108 -5.72 2.44 7.45
CA LEU A 108 -5.45 3.59 8.30
C LEU A 108 -4.50 3.20 9.41
N GLU A 109 -3.52 4.06 9.69
CA GLU A 109 -2.53 3.89 10.76
C GLU A 109 -2.80 4.89 11.89
N ARG A 110 -2.65 4.45 13.14
CA ARG A 110 -2.85 5.34 14.29
C ARG A 110 -1.82 6.46 14.33
N THR A 111 -0.59 6.12 14.00
CA THR A 111 0.56 7.04 13.94
C THR A 111 1.47 6.61 12.79
N GLY A 112 2.10 7.55 12.10
CA GLY A 112 3.02 7.26 11.01
C GLY A 112 2.56 7.82 9.66
N THR A 113 3.13 7.29 8.57
CA THR A 113 2.92 7.80 7.21
C THR A 113 1.50 7.60 6.68
N HIS A 114 0.81 6.57 7.14
CA HIS A 114 -0.59 6.29 6.81
C HIS A 114 -1.55 6.81 7.89
N GLY A 115 -1.06 7.69 8.75
CA GLY A 115 -1.85 8.36 9.78
C GLY A 115 -2.83 9.38 9.21
N LEU A 116 -3.88 9.66 9.95
CA LEU A 116 -4.90 10.63 9.55
C LEU A 116 -4.28 12.02 9.34
N PRO A 117 -4.62 12.72 8.26
CA PRO A 117 -4.24 14.11 8.09
C PRO A 117 -4.75 14.98 9.24
N PRO A 118 -4.03 16.06 9.59
CA PRO A 118 -4.46 16.97 10.67
C PRO A 118 -5.88 17.49 10.47
N GLY A 119 -6.68 17.47 11.55
CA GLY A 119 -8.05 17.98 11.53
C GLY A 119 -9.10 17.00 10.96
N ILE A 120 -8.75 15.77 10.74
CA ILE A 120 -9.67 14.70 10.35
C ILE A 120 -9.90 13.77 11.53
N ASP A 121 -11.16 13.54 11.87
CA ASP A 121 -11.56 12.54 12.85
C ASP A 121 -11.59 11.14 12.20
N LEU A 122 -11.22 10.13 12.99
CA LEU A 122 -11.28 8.74 12.54
C LEU A 122 -12.74 8.33 12.28
N PRO A 123 -13.07 7.82 11.07
CA PRO A 123 -14.36 7.19 10.85
C PRO A 123 -14.58 6.00 11.81
N ALA A 124 -15.78 5.89 12.37
CA ALA A 124 -16.08 4.89 13.41
C ALA A 124 -16.12 3.45 12.87
N ASP A 125 -16.26 3.29 11.57
CA ASP A 125 -16.41 2.05 10.83
C ASP A 125 -15.14 1.61 10.07
N GLU A 126 -13.98 2.22 10.38
CA GLU A 126 -12.72 1.89 9.71
C GLU A 126 -11.77 1.06 10.58
N VAL A 127 -10.97 0.22 9.92
CA VAL A 127 -9.89 -0.53 10.56
C VAL A 127 -8.72 0.40 10.84
N LEU A 128 -8.38 0.56 12.12
CA LEU A 128 -7.20 1.31 12.53
C LEU A 128 -6.10 0.36 12.99
N VAL A 129 -5.03 0.25 12.21
CA VAL A 129 -3.84 -0.47 12.65
C VAL A 129 -3.01 0.40 13.60
N GLN A 130 -2.32 -0.21 14.55
CA GLN A 130 -1.47 0.51 15.51
C GLN A 130 -0.28 1.16 14.81
N ASN A 131 0.33 0.41 13.91
CA ASN A 131 1.47 0.87 13.11
C ASN A 131 1.64 -0.02 11.87
N VAL A 132 2.27 0.56 10.84
CA VAL A 132 2.76 -0.16 9.66
C VAL A 132 4.24 -0.46 9.86
N VAL A 133 4.62 -1.72 9.70
CA VAL A 133 6.01 -2.18 9.77
C VAL A 133 6.47 -2.50 8.35
N SER A 134 7.52 -1.84 7.88
CA SER A 134 8.13 -2.06 6.57
C SER A 134 9.64 -1.96 6.69
N MET A 135 10.35 -2.81 5.94
CA MET A 135 11.80 -2.75 5.85
C MET A 135 12.24 -1.50 5.11
N GLU A 136 13.23 -0.81 5.65
CA GLU A 136 13.87 0.33 5.01
C GLU A 136 15.12 -0.10 4.22
N PRO A 137 15.58 0.67 3.21
CA PRO A 137 16.84 0.43 2.52
C PRO A 137 18.05 0.45 3.47
N GLY A 138 19.16 -0.15 3.02
CA GLY A 138 20.43 -0.13 3.74
C GLY A 138 20.67 -1.29 4.70
N VAL A 139 19.73 -2.22 4.82
CA VAL A 139 19.91 -3.44 5.59
C VAL A 139 20.58 -4.50 4.72
N ASP A 140 21.71 -5.05 5.20
CA ASP A 140 22.38 -6.17 4.54
C ASP A 140 21.50 -7.44 4.56
N ALA A 141 21.56 -8.23 3.50
CA ALA A 141 20.77 -9.46 3.37
C ALA A 141 20.93 -10.42 4.54
N LYS A 142 22.13 -10.50 5.14
CA LYS A 142 22.41 -11.36 6.32
C LYS A 142 21.70 -10.85 7.58
N GLY A 143 21.41 -9.55 7.67
CA GLY A 143 20.71 -8.94 8.78
C GLY A 143 19.20 -8.89 8.62
N TRP A 144 18.63 -9.39 7.50
CA TRP A 144 17.22 -9.22 7.14
C TRP A 144 16.27 -9.77 8.21
N PHE A 145 16.43 -11.00 8.61
CA PHE A 145 15.61 -11.62 9.65
C PHE A 145 15.80 -10.97 11.02
N ASP A 146 17.05 -10.62 11.39
CA ASP A 146 17.32 -9.96 12.66
C ASP A 146 16.68 -8.57 12.75
N TRP A 147 16.62 -7.85 11.64
CA TRP A 147 15.88 -6.58 11.58
C TRP A 147 14.40 -6.77 11.90
N TYR A 148 13.72 -7.74 11.24
CA TYR A 148 12.31 -8.03 11.52
C TYR A 148 12.09 -8.52 12.95
N LYS A 149 12.97 -9.35 13.49
CA LYS A 149 12.90 -9.74 14.92
C LYS A 149 12.96 -8.51 15.82
N LYS A 150 13.90 -7.61 15.58
CA LYS A 150 14.06 -6.38 16.36
C LYS A 150 12.85 -5.46 16.24
N ALA A 151 12.24 -5.35 15.06
CA ALA A 151 11.08 -4.50 14.82
C ALA A 151 9.80 -5.07 15.44
N LEU A 152 9.62 -6.39 15.41
CA LEU A 152 8.38 -7.05 15.82
C LEU A 152 8.34 -7.42 17.31
N THR A 153 9.47 -7.83 17.90
CA THR A 153 9.50 -8.27 19.31
C THR A 153 8.96 -7.26 20.33
N PRO A 154 9.21 -5.94 20.22
CA PRO A 154 8.74 -4.97 21.21
C PRO A 154 7.29 -4.55 21.02
N LEU A 155 6.57 -5.06 20.02
CA LEU A 155 5.20 -4.63 19.73
C LEU A 155 4.25 -5.04 20.87
N ALA A 156 3.46 -4.10 21.35
CA ALA A 156 2.38 -4.36 22.28
C ALA A 156 1.22 -5.11 21.59
N PRO A 157 0.30 -5.74 22.36
CA PRO A 157 -0.89 -6.32 21.75
C PRO A 157 -1.68 -5.29 20.92
N GLY A 158 -2.02 -5.65 19.69
CA GLY A 158 -2.71 -4.77 18.74
C GLY A 158 -2.76 -5.36 17.34
N VAL A 159 -3.34 -4.61 16.41
CA VAL A 159 -3.37 -4.95 14.98
C VAL A 159 -2.26 -4.15 14.29
N TYR A 160 -1.44 -4.82 13.50
CA TYR A 160 -0.32 -4.23 12.76
C TYR A 160 -0.37 -4.66 11.31
N GLN A 161 0.00 -3.76 10.41
CA GLN A 161 0.22 -4.09 9.00
C GLN A 161 1.70 -4.31 8.76
N LEU A 162 2.08 -5.53 8.35
CA LEU A 162 3.43 -5.80 7.85
C LEU A 162 3.43 -5.64 6.32
N ILE A 163 4.12 -4.64 5.81
CA ILE A 163 4.28 -4.43 4.37
C ILE A 163 5.59 -5.07 3.91
N VAL A 164 5.49 -5.88 2.87
CA VAL A 164 6.62 -6.53 2.21
C VAL A 164 6.47 -6.37 0.69
N HIS A 165 7.58 -6.18 -0.01
CA HIS A 165 7.59 -5.96 -1.45
C HIS A 165 8.23 -7.15 -2.16
N LEU A 166 7.42 -8.15 -2.50
CA LEU A 166 7.89 -9.45 -2.97
C LEU A 166 8.20 -9.45 -4.46
N ALA A 167 9.42 -9.86 -4.83
CA ALA A 167 9.73 -10.21 -6.22
C ALA A 167 10.89 -11.22 -6.27
N TYR A 168 11.05 -11.84 -7.45
CA TYR A 168 12.28 -12.57 -7.77
C TYR A 168 13.36 -11.58 -8.22
N ASP A 169 14.61 -11.91 -7.89
CA ASP A 169 15.78 -11.21 -8.42
C ASP A 169 16.12 -11.76 -9.81
N ASP A 170 15.31 -11.39 -10.79
CA ASP A 170 15.47 -11.78 -12.19
C ASP A 170 15.69 -10.57 -13.11
N ASP A 171 15.91 -10.82 -14.41
CA ASP A 171 16.24 -9.79 -15.35
C ASP A 171 15.09 -8.80 -15.59
N GLU A 172 13.83 -9.24 -15.47
CA GLU A 172 12.66 -8.35 -15.58
C GLU A 172 12.63 -7.36 -14.42
N MET A 173 12.75 -7.85 -13.18
CA MET A 173 12.73 -6.99 -11.99
C MET A 173 13.98 -6.10 -11.92
N ARG A 174 15.15 -6.60 -12.29
CA ARG A 174 16.38 -5.77 -12.38
C ARG A 174 16.23 -4.67 -13.42
N GLY A 175 15.60 -4.96 -14.56
CA GLY A 175 15.31 -3.96 -15.59
C GLY A 175 14.31 -2.91 -15.13
N ALA A 176 13.23 -3.33 -14.44
CA ALA A 176 12.21 -2.42 -13.93
C ALA A 176 12.72 -1.53 -12.78
N THR A 177 13.71 -1.98 -11.99
CA THR A 177 14.21 -1.29 -10.80
C THR A 177 15.64 -0.81 -10.89
N TRP A 178 16.18 -0.69 -12.10
CA TRP A 178 17.60 -0.41 -12.29
C TRP A 178 18.04 0.95 -11.72
N ASP A 179 17.18 1.93 -11.76
CA ASP A 179 17.37 3.29 -11.24
C ASP A 179 17.07 3.41 -9.72
N HIS A 180 16.49 2.36 -9.10
CA HIS A 180 16.18 2.27 -7.68
C HIS A 180 16.73 1.01 -7.02
N PRO A 181 18.07 0.80 -6.99
CA PRO A 181 18.67 -0.42 -6.48
C PRO A 181 18.35 -0.67 -5.00
N ASP A 182 18.14 0.38 -4.21
CA ASP A 182 17.83 0.30 -2.78
C ASP A 182 16.45 -0.35 -2.51
N TRP A 183 15.54 -0.29 -3.49
CA TRP A 183 14.21 -0.93 -3.48
C TRP A 183 14.09 -1.95 -4.61
N GLY A 184 15.22 -2.36 -5.17
CA GLY A 184 15.31 -3.13 -6.39
C GLY A 184 15.13 -4.63 -6.20
N ALA A 185 15.46 -5.37 -7.26
CA ALA A 185 15.24 -6.81 -7.37
C ALA A 185 15.85 -7.60 -6.21
N ALA A 186 17.11 -7.34 -5.86
CA ALA A 186 17.79 -8.04 -4.77
C ALA A 186 17.15 -7.77 -3.40
N TRP A 187 16.73 -6.54 -3.13
CA TRP A 187 16.01 -6.15 -1.92
C TRP A 187 14.67 -6.90 -1.81
N ARG A 188 13.88 -6.90 -2.88
CA ARG A 188 12.57 -7.58 -2.95
C ARG A 188 12.68 -9.09 -2.80
N GLN A 189 13.75 -9.69 -3.33
CA GLN A 189 14.04 -11.11 -3.14
C GLN A 189 14.29 -11.47 -1.67
N GLN A 190 14.86 -10.56 -0.85
CA GLN A 190 15.05 -10.83 0.58
C GLN A 190 13.72 -10.87 1.33
N ASP A 191 12.80 -9.95 1.04
CA ASP A 191 11.45 -10.02 1.59
C ASP A 191 10.75 -11.32 1.19
N PHE A 192 10.85 -11.72 -0.07
CA PHE A 192 10.29 -12.98 -0.54
C PHE A 192 10.88 -14.19 0.18
N ASN A 193 12.21 -14.23 0.35
CA ASN A 193 12.88 -15.29 1.08
C ASN A 193 12.44 -15.37 2.54
N LEU A 194 12.32 -14.20 3.20
CA LEU A 194 11.86 -14.10 4.58
C LEU A 194 10.47 -14.71 4.76
N VAL A 195 9.48 -14.23 4.02
CA VAL A 195 8.08 -14.66 4.22
C VAL A 195 7.86 -16.14 3.88
N LYS A 196 8.69 -16.70 3.00
CA LYS A 196 8.71 -18.13 2.70
C LYS A 196 9.43 -18.98 3.72
N SER A 197 10.29 -18.41 4.56
CA SER A 197 11.12 -19.17 5.49
C SER A 197 10.28 -19.84 6.59
N ALA A 198 10.66 -21.06 6.95
CA ALA A 198 10.06 -21.74 8.09
C ALA A 198 10.44 -21.05 9.41
N GLU A 199 11.64 -20.47 9.44
CA GLU A 199 12.20 -19.79 10.60
C GLU A 199 11.39 -18.53 10.96
N PHE A 200 11.02 -17.71 9.99
CA PHE A 200 10.19 -16.53 10.23
C PHE A 200 8.78 -16.91 10.70
N ARG A 201 8.18 -17.93 10.10
CA ARG A 201 6.87 -18.45 10.56
C ARG A 201 6.93 -18.98 11.98
N GLN A 202 7.99 -19.69 12.34
CA GLN A 202 8.19 -20.21 13.70
C GLN A 202 8.37 -19.05 14.69
N PHE A 203 9.18 -18.03 14.35
CA PHE A 203 9.35 -16.82 15.16
C PHE A 203 8.00 -16.13 15.43
N LEU A 204 7.19 -15.88 14.40
CA LEU A 204 5.88 -15.24 14.57
C LEU A 204 4.99 -16.04 15.55
N LYS A 205 4.98 -17.36 15.41
CA LYS A 205 4.21 -18.25 16.30
C LYS A 205 4.74 -18.19 17.76
N GLU A 206 6.04 -18.22 17.96
CA GLU A 206 6.68 -18.17 19.29
C GLU A 206 6.44 -16.82 19.98
N GLN A 207 6.37 -15.74 19.22
CA GLN A 207 6.03 -14.41 19.74
C GLN A 207 4.51 -14.20 19.94
N GLY A 208 3.68 -15.20 19.59
CA GLY A 208 2.23 -15.13 19.75
C GLY A 208 1.51 -14.30 18.68
N PHE A 209 2.16 -14.01 17.54
CA PHE A 209 1.51 -13.34 16.43
C PHE A 209 0.46 -14.23 15.76
N VAL A 210 -0.71 -13.66 15.47
CA VAL A 210 -1.79 -14.28 14.69
C VAL A 210 -1.90 -13.53 13.38
N LEU A 211 -1.69 -14.23 12.26
CA LEU A 211 -1.92 -13.66 10.94
C LEU A 211 -3.42 -13.61 10.68
N VAL A 212 -3.92 -12.43 10.32
CA VAL A 212 -5.33 -12.19 9.99
C VAL A 212 -5.43 -11.60 8.59
N THR A 213 -6.55 -11.85 7.93
CA THR A 213 -6.86 -11.30 6.62
C THR A 213 -7.72 -10.05 6.75
N TRP A 214 -7.70 -9.18 5.75
CA TRP A 214 -8.61 -8.04 5.66
C TRP A 214 -10.08 -8.46 5.67
N LYS A 215 -10.40 -9.64 5.09
CA LYS A 215 -11.75 -10.26 5.17
C LYS A 215 -12.17 -10.54 6.61
N GLU A 216 -11.24 -10.94 7.48
CA GLU A 216 -11.51 -11.19 8.89
C GLU A 216 -11.64 -9.88 9.66
N LEU A 217 -10.77 -8.91 9.38
CA LEU A 217 -10.85 -7.57 9.98
C LEU A 217 -12.17 -6.88 9.62
N ALA A 218 -12.59 -6.91 8.35
CA ALA A 218 -13.85 -6.34 7.90
C ALA A 218 -15.08 -6.91 8.62
N LYS A 219 -15.05 -8.19 9.05
CA LYS A 219 -16.15 -8.79 9.83
C LYS A 219 -16.22 -8.29 11.26
N ALA A 220 -15.12 -7.77 11.80
CA ALA A 220 -15.04 -7.24 13.15
C ALA A 220 -15.46 -5.76 13.24
N LEU A 221 -15.64 -5.08 12.10
CA LEU A 221 -16.11 -3.71 12.05
C LEU A 221 -17.59 -3.62 12.45
N PRO A 222 -18.03 -2.54 13.11
CA PRO A 222 -19.44 -2.24 13.32
C PRO A 222 -20.16 -2.17 11.97
N LYS A 223 -21.36 -2.74 11.91
CA LYS A 223 -22.22 -2.64 10.72
C LYS A 223 -23.10 -1.41 10.80
#